data_469a716d96129d9609b25c4727ac954a
#
_entry.id   469a716d96129d9609b25c4727ac954a
#
_cell.length_a   1.000
_cell.length_b   1.000
_cell.length_c   1.000
_cell.angle_alpha   90.00
_cell.angle_beta   90.00
_cell.angle_gamma   90.00
#
_symmetry.space_group_name_H-M   'P 1'
#
loop_
_entity.id
_entity.type
_entity.pdbx_description
1 polymer ?
#
loop_
_entity_poly.entity_id
_entity_poly.type
_entity_poly.pdbx_seq_one_letter_code
_entity_poly.pdbx_strand_id
1 'polypeptide(L)'
;MYTAWWLTLCSDDAYVKGLLDAYTIYVIPVINPDGYEQSFVVNTRPNLRPQDANGNNIPFSDPYTDIDGDGFIATLYRGKADDTPSRDLPVFGMESPDWDENGVLGDDPRTSGIDMNRTFDYQWNRYDIETKDGQQVGNVNWTTAGTAPATEPEIQALQRFLYTHDIDALVSLHTGIQSVLYPWCYRAYDAENPDDAEIPFMKQTASQMAQAFQDYTGRGFYSMSSNEDYPTAAELIDYAYGRYNIHAYTIEVYSPGKSENGDISSCKWENTMPEAKWVFYSRDEIRDTLGLDPDAITDKDGVGLAADEGLWFYTSPTNQMVSRAPEEQDVMVRGCRDAILTMLESEPSGAGYQNPGFYK
;
A
#
# COMPACT_ATOMS: atom_id res chain seq x y z
N MET A 1 13.84 -3.15 -9.74
CA MET A 1 15.22 -3.72 -9.74
C MET A 1 15.41 -4.82 -10.76
N TYR A 2 14.61 -5.89 -10.77
CA TYR A 2 14.78 -6.99 -11.73
C TYR A 2 14.73 -6.53 -13.19
N THR A 3 13.75 -5.72 -13.59
CA THR A 3 13.63 -5.20 -14.96
C THR A 3 14.88 -4.43 -15.38
N ALA A 4 15.40 -3.54 -14.52
CA ALA A 4 16.63 -2.80 -14.80
C ALA A 4 17.85 -3.72 -14.92
N TRP A 5 17.97 -4.70 -14.04
CA TRP A 5 19.03 -5.70 -14.10
C TRP A 5 18.95 -6.52 -15.38
N TRP A 6 17.74 -6.97 -15.77
CA TRP A 6 17.51 -7.71 -17.01
C TRP A 6 17.85 -6.90 -18.25
N LEU A 7 17.42 -5.63 -18.32
CA LEU A 7 17.77 -4.72 -19.42
C LEU A 7 19.28 -4.55 -19.54
N THR A 8 20.00 -4.45 -18.43
CA THR A 8 21.46 -4.32 -18.41
C THR A 8 22.13 -5.61 -18.91
N LEU A 9 21.71 -6.77 -18.44
CA LEU A 9 22.30 -8.06 -18.84
C LEU A 9 22.02 -8.43 -20.30
N CYS A 10 20.86 -8.03 -20.82
CA CYS A 10 20.42 -8.34 -22.17
C CYS A 10 20.68 -7.18 -23.15
N SER A 11 21.52 -6.22 -22.79
CA SER A 11 21.77 -5.01 -23.61
C SER A 11 22.30 -5.28 -25.03
N ASP A 12 22.90 -6.46 -25.26
CA ASP A 12 23.35 -6.92 -26.59
C ASP A 12 22.21 -7.54 -27.43
N ASP A 13 21.06 -7.85 -26.82
CA ASP A 13 19.88 -8.31 -27.55
C ASP A 13 19.29 -7.16 -28.40
N ALA A 14 18.90 -7.45 -29.62
CA ALA A 14 18.45 -6.40 -30.57
C ALA A 14 17.17 -5.70 -30.09
N TYR A 15 16.26 -6.43 -29.43
CA TYR A 15 15.03 -5.86 -28.88
C TYR A 15 15.34 -4.94 -27.69
N VAL A 16 16.10 -5.43 -26.72
CA VAL A 16 16.52 -4.66 -25.54
C VAL A 16 17.30 -3.42 -25.94
N LYS A 17 18.22 -3.57 -26.90
CA LYS A 17 18.95 -2.44 -27.45
C LYS A 17 18.02 -1.40 -28.08
N GLY A 18 17.01 -1.83 -28.82
CA GLY A 18 16.00 -0.94 -29.41
C GLY A 18 15.25 -0.13 -28.35
N LEU A 19 14.90 -0.75 -27.22
CA LEU A 19 14.26 -0.05 -26.09
C LEU A 19 15.21 0.96 -25.44
N LEU A 20 16.46 0.58 -25.18
CA LEU A 20 17.47 1.45 -24.56
C LEU A 20 17.92 2.59 -25.49
N ASP A 21 17.85 2.42 -26.80
CA ASP A 21 18.10 3.48 -27.78
C ASP A 21 16.92 4.48 -27.88
N ALA A 22 15.68 4.01 -27.56
CA ALA A 22 14.47 4.82 -27.63
C ALA A 22 14.14 5.54 -26.32
N TYR A 23 14.45 4.94 -25.15
CA TYR A 23 14.01 5.44 -23.85
C TYR A 23 15.16 5.62 -22.88
N THR A 24 15.07 6.68 -22.07
CA THR A 24 15.86 6.80 -20.82
C THR A 24 15.02 6.26 -19.66
N ILE A 25 15.50 5.22 -19.00
CA ILE A 25 14.76 4.53 -17.93
C ILE A 25 15.37 4.89 -16.58
N TYR A 26 14.59 5.54 -15.73
CA TYR A 26 14.94 5.83 -14.35
C TYR A 26 14.36 4.76 -13.43
N VAL A 27 15.13 4.32 -12.44
CA VAL A 27 14.70 3.32 -11.47
C VAL A 27 14.95 3.84 -10.06
N ILE A 28 13.88 3.99 -9.28
CA ILE A 28 13.93 4.34 -7.87
C ILE A 28 13.59 3.06 -7.09
N PRO A 29 14.58 2.39 -6.47
CA PRO A 29 14.39 1.05 -5.90
C PRO A 29 13.42 1.00 -4.74
N VAL A 30 13.48 1.98 -3.84
CA VAL A 30 12.68 2.08 -2.63
C VAL A 30 12.39 3.55 -2.37
N ILE A 31 11.11 3.91 -2.34
CA ILE A 31 10.67 5.27 -2.04
C ILE A 31 10.53 5.46 -0.53
N ASN A 32 10.05 4.43 0.19
CA ASN A 32 9.88 4.43 1.63
C ASN A 32 10.85 3.46 2.31
N PRO A 33 12.11 3.85 2.57
CA PRO A 33 13.08 2.97 3.22
C PRO A 33 12.67 2.59 4.65
N ASP A 34 12.08 3.52 5.39
CA ASP A 34 11.63 3.29 6.77
C ASP A 34 10.50 2.26 6.81
N GLY A 35 9.45 2.44 6.00
CA GLY A 35 8.36 1.49 5.90
C GLY A 35 8.82 0.12 5.38
N TYR A 36 9.80 0.11 4.46
CA TYR A 36 10.39 -1.13 3.99
C TYR A 36 11.04 -1.92 5.13
N GLU A 37 11.89 -1.28 5.94
CA GLU A 37 12.55 -1.92 7.10
C GLU A 37 11.51 -2.39 8.14
N GLN A 38 10.51 -1.58 8.44
CA GLN A 38 9.46 -1.97 9.39
C GLN A 38 8.59 -3.12 8.86
N SER A 39 8.40 -3.26 7.57
CA SER A 39 7.56 -4.31 6.97
C SER A 39 8.07 -5.73 7.20
N PHE A 40 9.31 -5.92 7.64
CA PHE A 40 9.84 -7.22 8.04
C PHE A 40 9.34 -7.68 9.41
N VAL A 41 8.84 -6.77 10.23
CA VAL A 41 8.39 -7.03 11.61
C VAL A 41 6.86 -6.91 11.72
N VAL A 42 6.29 -5.88 11.11
CA VAL A 42 4.86 -5.59 11.17
C VAL A 42 4.33 -5.18 9.79
N ASN A 43 3.07 -5.50 9.51
CA ASN A 43 2.43 -5.03 8.30
C ASN A 43 2.16 -3.53 8.38
N THR A 44 3.00 -2.73 7.74
CA THR A 44 2.94 -1.26 7.78
C THR A 44 3.30 -0.65 6.44
N ARG A 45 2.82 0.55 6.18
CA ARG A 45 3.12 1.35 4.98
C ARG A 45 3.59 2.78 5.28
N PRO A 46 3.34 3.39 6.47
CA PRO A 46 3.89 4.69 6.84
C PRO A 46 5.42 4.69 6.95
N ASN A 47 6.00 5.89 6.94
CA ASN A 47 7.40 6.09 7.30
C ASN A 47 7.57 6.23 8.82
N LEU A 48 8.79 6.53 9.28
CA LEU A 48 9.09 6.78 10.69
C LEU A 48 9.01 8.26 11.10
N ARG A 49 8.17 9.05 10.44
CA ARG A 49 7.92 10.43 10.86
C ARG A 49 7.33 10.42 12.26
N PRO A 50 7.98 11.05 13.26
CA PRO A 50 7.45 11.08 14.61
C PRO A 50 6.04 11.65 14.67
N GLN A 51 5.12 10.86 15.18
CA GLN A 51 3.75 11.22 15.47
C GLN A 51 3.47 10.90 16.93
N ASP A 52 2.65 11.68 17.56
CA ASP A 52 2.11 11.45 18.90
C ASP A 52 0.65 11.01 18.71
N ALA A 53 0.44 9.71 18.54
CA ALA A 53 -0.86 9.19 18.16
C ALA A 53 -1.86 9.16 19.32
N ASN A 54 -1.38 9.02 20.56
CA ASN A 54 -2.22 8.99 21.76
C ASN A 54 -2.31 10.32 22.51
N GLY A 55 -1.55 11.35 22.08
CA GLY A 55 -1.66 12.71 22.62
C GLY A 55 -0.93 12.95 23.96
N ASN A 56 0.03 12.09 24.31
CA ASN A 56 0.81 12.23 25.55
C ASN A 56 2.03 13.16 25.41
N ASN A 57 2.26 13.74 24.24
CA ASN A 57 3.39 14.59 23.84
C ASN A 57 4.75 13.86 23.77
N ILE A 58 4.75 12.53 23.68
CA ILE A 58 5.94 11.69 23.50
C ILE A 58 5.73 10.83 22.26
N PRO A 59 6.21 11.21 21.10
CA PRO A 59 6.03 10.42 19.88
C PRO A 59 6.61 9.00 20.04
N PHE A 60 5.86 8.04 19.53
CA PHE A 60 6.23 6.63 19.59
C PHE A 60 6.39 6.08 21.04
N SER A 61 5.54 6.55 21.93
CA SER A 61 5.61 6.21 23.35
C SER A 61 5.20 4.76 23.66
N ASP A 62 4.42 4.11 22.80
CA ASP A 62 4.00 2.72 22.96
C ASP A 62 4.25 1.88 21.68
N PRO A 63 5.55 1.56 21.38
CA PRO A 63 5.91 0.79 20.21
C PRO A 63 5.45 -0.66 20.32
N TYR A 64 4.98 -1.21 19.19
CA TYR A 64 4.66 -2.63 19.06
C TYR A 64 5.85 -3.49 19.48
N THR A 65 5.55 -4.52 20.29
CA THR A 65 6.57 -5.41 20.84
C THR A 65 6.00 -6.83 20.90
N ASP A 66 6.72 -7.78 20.35
CA ASP A 66 6.44 -9.22 20.47
C ASP A 66 6.59 -9.65 21.94
N ILE A 67 5.48 -9.75 22.66
CA ILE A 67 5.48 -10.11 24.08
C ILE A 67 5.20 -11.59 24.31
N ASP A 68 4.69 -12.32 23.33
CA ASP A 68 4.48 -13.76 23.41
C ASP A 68 5.64 -14.57 22.82
N GLY A 69 6.56 -13.90 22.12
CA GLY A 69 7.81 -14.48 21.59
C GLY A 69 7.61 -15.32 20.33
N ASP A 70 6.53 -15.14 19.59
CA ASP A 70 6.26 -15.90 18.36
C ASP A 70 6.98 -15.34 17.13
N GLY A 71 7.62 -14.17 17.26
CA GLY A 71 8.39 -13.49 16.22
C GLY A 71 7.56 -12.55 15.31
N PHE A 72 6.32 -12.27 15.71
CA PHE A 72 5.41 -11.40 14.96
C PHE A 72 4.73 -10.42 15.93
N ILE A 73 4.05 -9.43 15.37
CA ILE A 73 3.20 -8.51 16.14
C ILE A 73 1.74 -8.87 15.87
N ALA A 74 1.01 -9.18 16.93
CA ALA A 74 -0.39 -9.55 16.87
C ALA A 74 -1.32 -8.33 16.97
N THR A 75 -2.47 -8.42 16.29
CA THR A 75 -3.64 -7.61 16.63
C THR A 75 -4.41 -8.33 17.74
N LEU A 76 -4.77 -7.60 18.77
CA LEU A 76 -5.43 -8.13 19.96
C LEU A 76 -6.95 -7.93 19.84
N TYR A 77 -7.69 -8.99 20.14
CA TYR A 77 -9.15 -8.97 20.15
C TYR A 77 -9.65 -9.46 21.50
N ARG A 78 -10.65 -8.78 22.04
CA ARG A 78 -11.30 -9.18 23.29
C ARG A 78 -12.32 -10.26 23.03
N GLY A 79 -12.34 -11.30 23.87
CA GLY A 79 -13.33 -12.38 23.79
C GLY A 79 -13.15 -13.46 24.85
N LYS A 80 -13.95 -14.52 24.74
CA LYS A 80 -13.91 -15.68 25.64
C LYS A 80 -13.18 -16.85 24.99
N ALA A 81 -12.72 -17.78 25.81
CA ALA A 81 -11.99 -18.96 25.33
C ALA A 81 -12.82 -19.88 24.41
N ASP A 82 -14.16 -19.88 24.55
CA ASP A 82 -15.09 -20.67 23.76
C ASP A 82 -15.67 -19.92 22.56
N ASP A 83 -15.28 -18.66 22.35
CA ASP A 83 -15.63 -17.93 21.12
C ASP A 83 -14.91 -18.54 19.92
N THR A 84 -15.57 -18.49 18.78
CA THR A 84 -14.91 -18.75 17.51
C THR A 84 -14.09 -17.51 17.13
N PRO A 85 -12.74 -17.60 17.10
CA PRO A 85 -11.93 -16.43 16.82
C PRO A 85 -12.20 -15.91 15.42
N SER A 86 -12.47 -14.63 15.29
CA SER A 86 -12.70 -13.93 14.05
C SER A 86 -12.36 -12.45 14.20
N ARG A 87 -12.18 -11.78 13.08
CA ARG A 87 -11.96 -10.33 13.03
C ARG A 87 -13.23 -9.51 13.32
N ASP A 88 -14.37 -10.17 13.57
CA ASP A 88 -15.60 -9.53 14.03
C ASP A 88 -15.61 -9.32 15.55
N LEU A 89 -14.70 -9.94 16.28
CA LEU A 89 -14.51 -9.67 17.70
C LEU A 89 -14.05 -8.22 17.91
N PRO A 90 -14.37 -7.61 19.07
CA PRO A 90 -13.89 -6.26 19.37
C PRO A 90 -12.36 -6.18 19.39
N VAL A 91 -11.80 -5.28 18.58
CA VAL A 91 -10.37 -4.98 18.62
C VAL A 91 -10.03 -4.38 19.98
N PHE A 92 -9.01 -4.91 20.63
CA PHE A 92 -8.57 -4.46 21.93
C PHE A 92 -7.34 -3.56 21.85
N GLY A 93 -6.38 -3.87 20.98
CA GLY A 93 -5.15 -3.11 20.77
C GLY A 93 -4.18 -3.84 19.86
N MET A 94 -2.93 -3.45 19.97
CA MET A 94 -1.82 -4.13 19.31
C MET A 94 -0.86 -4.68 20.37
N GLU A 95 -0.10 -5.67 19.99
CA GLU A 95 0.84 -6.32 20.88
C GLU A 95 1.93 -5.34 21.35
N SER A 96 1.94 -5.09 22.67
CA SER A 96 2.82 -4.16 23.39
C SER A 96 2.79 -4.48 24.89
N PRO A 97 3.86 -4.20 25.64
CA PRO A 97 3.84 -4.25 27.09
C PRO A 97 3.25 -2.99 27.76
N ASP A 98 2.55 -2.11 27.03
CA ASP A 98 2.05 -0.82 27.54
C ASP A 98 3.22 0.06 28.06
N TRP A 99 4.08 0.49 27.14
CA TRP A 99 5.31 1.20 27.50
C TRP A 99 5.10 2.52 28.20
N ASP A 100 4.01 3.22 27.90
CA ASP A 100 3.69 4.52 28.51
C ASP A 100 2.73 4.43 29.70
N GLU A 101 2.34 3.20 30.08
CA GLU A 101 1.53 2.88 31.25
C GLU A 101 0.15 3.59 31.23
N ASN A 102 -0.41 3.82 30.05
CA ASN A 102 -1.73 4.44 29.91
C ASN A 102 -2.88 3.42 29.91
N GLY A 103 -2.57 2.13 29.82
CA GLY A 103 -3.50 1.00 29.81
C GLY A 103 -4.01 0.62 28.42
N VAL A 104 -3.65 1.34 27.35
CA VAL A 104 -4.06 1.05 25.97
C VAL A 104 -2.87 0.50 25.20
N LEU A 105 -2.93 -0.77 24.82
CA LEU A 105 -1.79 -1.48 24.25
C LEU A 105 -1.50 -1.07 22.80
N GLY A 106 -0.29 -0.61 22.54
CA GLY A 106 0.20 -0.32 21.20
C GLY A 106 -0.50 0.86 20.51
N ASP A 107 -0.92 1.85 21.26
CA ASP A 107 -1.70 2.98 20.75
C ASP A 107 -0.86 4.12 20.14
N ASP A 108 0.45 4.13 20.38
CA ASP A 108 1.38 5.09 19.77
C ASP A 108 2.65 4.40 19.20
N PRO A 109 2.46 3.60 18.14
CA PRO A 109 3.55 2.82 17.56
C PRO A 109 4.42 3.64 16.60
N ARG A 110 5.58 3.10 16.26
CA ARG A 110 6.45 3.63 15.18
C ARG A 110 5.78 3.60 13.80
N THR A 111 4.72 2.82 13.65
CA THR A 111 3.93 2.71 12.41
C THR A 111 2.85 3.78 12.28
N SER A 112 2.75 4.69 13.24
CA SER A 112 1.85 5.86 13.20
C SER A 112 2.35 6.99 12.31
N GLY A 113 3.43 6.79 11.55
CA GLY A 113 4.02 7.78 10.65
C GLY A 113 3.12 8.23 9.50
N ILE A 114 3.75 8.83 8.49
CA ILE A 114 3.05 9.35 7.31
C ILE A 114 2.96 8.29 6.22
N ASP A 115 1.76 8.07 5.66
CA ASP A 115 1.59 7.35 4.40
C ASP A 115 2.00 8.25 3.24
N MET A 116 3.15 7.94 2.67
CA MET A 116 3.73 8.78 1.62
C MET A 116 2.89 8.81 0.35
N ASN A 117 2.07 7.78 0.07
CA ASN A 117 1.16 7.79 -1.08
C ASN A 117 -0.19 8.46 -0.76
N ARG A 118 -0.24 9.30 0.27
CA ARG A 118 -1.38 10.15 0.63
C ARG A 118 -0.98 11.61 0.85
N THR A 119 0.27 11.98 0.48
CA THR A 119 0.81 13.31 0.80
C THR A 119 1.38 14.07 -0.40
N PHE A 120 1.15 13.62 -1.63
CA PHE A 120 1.53 14.38 -2.81
C PHE A 120 0.75 15.71 -2.92
N ASP A 121 1.39 16.75 -3.45
CA ASP A 121 0.79 18.07 -3.62
C ASP A 121 -0.15 18.14 -4.85
N TYR A 122 -1.13 17.24 -4.84
CA TYR A 122 -2.23 17.24 -5.80
C TYR A 122 -3.48 16.67 -5.13
N GLN A 123 -4.56 17.46 -5.06
CA GLN A 123 -5.81 17.08 -4.39
C GLN A 123 -5.64 16.67 -2.91
N TRP A 124 -4.54 17.11 -2.27
CA TRP A 124 -4.26 16.79 -0.88
C TRP A 124 -5.36 17.31 0.06
N ASN A 125 -5.69 16.51 1.08
CA ASN A 125 -6.71 16.79 2.09
C ASN A 125 -8.09 17.14 1.50
N ARG A 126 -8.42 16.55 0.38
CA ARG A 126 -9.72 16.74 -0.26
C ARG A 126 -10.81 16.04 0.54
N TYR A 127 -11.92 16.75 0.79
CA TYR A 127 -13.05 16.22 1.56
C TYR A 127 -14.24 15.80 0.69
N ASP A 128 -14.25 16.14 -0.58
CA ASP A 128 -15.29 15.91 -1.56
C ASP A 128 -14.93 14.78 -2.54
N ILE A 129 -14.26 13.75 -2.05
CA ILE A 129 -13.89 12.58 -2.83
C ILE A 129 -15.15 11.82 -3.22
N GLU A 130 -15.26 11.48 -4.50
CA GLU A 130 -16.41 10.79 -5.06
C GLU A 130 -16.06 9.35 -5.45
N THR A 131 -16.96 8.41 -5.14
CA THR A 131 -16.92 7.05 -5.67
C THR A 131 -17.29 7.04 -7.15
N LYS A 132 -17.03 5.92 -7.83
CA LYS A 132 -17.48 5.67 -9.21
C LYS A 132 -18.99 5.83 -9.42
N ASP A 133 -19.77 5.68 -8.35
CA ASP A 133 -21.23 5.81 -8.37
C ASP A 133 -21.69 7.24 -8.00
N GLY A 134 -20.74 8.20 -7.91
CA GLY A 134 -21.03 9.59 -7.60
C GLY A 134 -21.38 9.86 -6.12
N GLN A 135 -21.10 8.91 -5.22
CA GLN A 135 -21.29 9.14 -3.80
C GLN A 135 -20.11 9.90 -3.22
N GLN A 136 -20.36 10.96 -2.48
CA GLN A 136 -19.31 11.64 -1.72
C GLN A 136 -19.00 10.86 -0.45
N VAL A 137 -17.78 10.43 -0.31
CA VAL A 137 -17.32 9.61 0.83
C VAL A 137 -16.34 10.35 1.74
N GLY A 138 -16.08 11.61 1.46
CA GLY A 138 -15.10 12.40 2.20
C GLY A 138 -13.66 11.91 2.01
N ASN A 139 -12.77 12.35 2.88
CA ASN A 139 -11.38 11.89 2.85
C ASN A 139 -11.28 10.50 3.51
N VAL A 140 -11.10 9.48 2.70
CA VAL A 140 -10.95 8.08 3.13
C VAL A 140 -9.47 7.70 3.37
N ASN A 141 -8.60 8.68 3.60
CA ASN A 141 -7.24 8.42 4.01
C ASN A 141 -7.23 7.80 5.41
N TRP A 142 -7.16 6.51 5.49
CA TRP A 142 -7.12 5.75 6.75
C TRP A 142 -5.80 5.91 7.49
N THR A 143 -4.80 6.42 6.80
CA THR A 143 -3.46 6.64 7.28
C THR A 143 -3.20 8.14 7.32
N THR A 144 -2.24 8.54 8.10
CA THR A 144 -1.89 9.94 8.25
C THR A 144 -1.36 10.50 6.93
N ALA A 145 -2.07 11.49 6.39
CA ALA A 145 -1.65 12.23 5.18
C ALA A 145 -0.71 13.40 5.50
N GLY A 146 -0.27 13.51 6.76
CA GLY A 146 0.55 14.63 7.25
C GLY A 146 -0.26 15.89 7.53
N THR A 147 0.43 16.92 7.97
CA THR A 147 -0.16 18.23 8.30
C THR A 147 -0.19 19.22 7.14
N ALA A 148 0.51 18.89 6.06
CA ALA A 148 0.56 19.65 4.81
C ALA A 148 0.97 18.70 3.66
N PRO A 149 0.75 19.07 2.39
CA PRO A 149 1.23 18.27 1.28
C PRO A 149 2.76 18.24 1.25
N ALA A 150 3.31 17.13 0.80
CA ALA A 150 4.75 16.92 0.61
C ALA A 150 5.62 17.31 1.82
N THR A 151 5.17 16.95 3.03
CA THR A 151 5.98 17.15 4.24
C THR A 151 7.22 16.26 4.29
N GLU A 152 7.15 15.09 3.63
CA GLU A 152 8.19 14.08 3.69
C GLU A 152 9.31 14.35 2.68
N PRO A 153 10.59 14.25 3.09
CA PRO A 153 11.72 14.54 2.21
C PRO A 153 11.78 13.64 0.99
N GLU A 154 11.33 12.40 1.10
CA GLU A 154 11.23 11.43 0.00
C GLU A 154 10.24 11.92 -1.07
N ILE A 155 9.09 12.43 -0.64
CA ILE A 155 8.07 12.97 -1.54
C ILE A 155 8.56 14.29 -2.17
N GLN A 156 9.20 15.16 -1.39
CA GLN A 156 9.83 16.37 -1.94
C GLN A 156 10.87 16.03 -3.00
N ALA A 157 11.70 15.01 -2.74
CA ALA A 157 12.71 14.55 -3.69
C ALA A 157 12.07 14.01 -4.97
N LEU A 158 11.04 13.19 -4.85
CA LEU A 158 10.32 12.61 -5.99
C LEU A 158 9.56 13.68 -6.78
N GLN A 159 8.86 14.60 -6.11
CA GLN A 159 8.19 15.73 -6.79
C GLN A 159 9.21 16.63 -7.51
N ARG A 160 10.37 16.90 -6.89
CA ARG A 160 11.44 17.65 -7.53
C ARG A 160 12.01 16.90 -8.74
N PHE A 161 12.17 15.57 -8.65
CA PHE A 161 12.62 14.75 -9.76
C PHE A 161 11.64 14.85 -10.93
N LEU A 162 10.35 14.65 -10.72
CA LEU A 162 9.31 14.78 -11.76
C LEU A 162 9.25 16.20 -12.34
N TYR A 163 9.51 17.23 -11.52
CA TYR A 163 9.56 18.61 -11.97
C TYR A 163 10.77 18.89 -12.88
N THR A 164 11.92 18.26 -12.63
CA THR A 164 13.19 18.59 -13.30
C THR A 164 13.54 17.65 -14.45
N HIS A 165 12.79 16.58 -14.67
CA HIS A 165 13.00 15.63 -15.74
C HIS A 165 11.77 15.57 -16.64
N ASP A 166 12.01 15.38 -17.91
CA ASP A 166 10.97 15.14 -18.90
C ASP A 166 10.63 13.66 -18.86
N ILE A 167 9.49 13.33 -18.24
CA ILE A 167 9.03 11.97 -18.03
C ILE A 167 7.74 11.79 -18.81
N ASP A 168 7.71 10.82 -19.72
CA ASP A 168 6.52 10.49 -20.51
C ASP A 168 5.57 9.58 -19.74
N ALA A 169 6.13 8.56 -19.08
CA ALA A 169 5.35 7.58 -18.32
C ALA A 169 6.05 7.14 -17.04
N LEU A 170 5.27 6.71 -16.06
CA LEU A 170 5.78 6.12 -14.82
C LEU A 170 4.96 4.91 -14.35
N VAL A 171 5.64 4.01 -13.64
CA VAL A 171 5.01 2.90 -12.93
C VAL A 171 5.41 2.95 -11.47
N SER A 172 4.43 2.95 -10.59
CA SER A 172 4.58 2.71 -9.15
C SER A 172 4.28 1.25 -8.84
N LEU A 173 5.11 0.61 -8.03
CA LEU A 173 4.91 -0.80 -7.64
C LEU A 173 4.38 -0.87 -6.23
N HIS A 174 3.24 -1.49 -6.09
CA HIS A 174 2.53 -1.73 -4.83
C HIS A 174 2.16 -3.21 -4.69
N THR A 175 1.50 -3.55 -3.59
CA THR A 175 0.90 -4.87 -3.34
C THR A 175 -0.40 -4.70 -2.57
N GLY A 176 -1.33 -5.65 -2.73
CA GLY A 176 -2.60 -5.65 -2.03
C GLY A 176 -3.72 -6.30 -2.82
N ILE A 177 -3.76 -6.04 -4.11
CA ILE A 177 -4.64 -6.69 -5.08
C ILE A 177 -3.81 -7.16 -6.28
N GLN A 178 -4.42 -7.74 -7.30
CA GLN A 178 -3.75 -8.14 -8.53
C GLN A 178 -4.27 -7.29 -9.68
N SER A 179 -3.76 -6.07 -9.81
CA SER A 179 -4.26 -5.15 -10.82
C SER A 179 -3.23 -4.12 -11.30
N VAL A 180 -3.51 -3.55 -12.47
CA VAL A 180 -2.90 -2.31 -12.93
C VAL A 180 -3.93 -1.19 -12.76
N LEU A 181 -3.58 -0.22 -11.93
CA LEU A 181 -4.39 0.96 -11.67
C LEU A 181 -3.89 2.14 -12.51
N TYR A 182 -4.82 2.99 -12.94
CA TYR A 182 -4.55 4.26 -13.63
C TYR A 182 -5.39 5.39 -13.00
N PRO A 183 -5.07 6.67 -13.24
CA PRO A 183 -5.85 7.81 -12.72
C PRO A 183 -7.33 7.75 -13.17
N TRP A 184 -8.25 8.32 -12.38
CA TRP A 184 -7.98 9.08 -11.17
C TRP A 184 -8.20 8.23 -9.92
N CYS A 185 -7.56 8.65 -8.82
CA CYS A 185 -7.80 8.07 -7.50
C CYS A 185 -8.96 8.79 -6.79
N TYR A 186 -9.09 10.12 -6.98
CA TYR A 186 -10.00 10.96 -6.21
C TYR A 186 -11.38 11.16 -6.84
N ARG A 187 -11.58 10.80 -8.11
CA ARG A 187 -12.86 10.92 -8.83
C ARG A 187 -13.00 9.90 -9.95
N ALA A 188 -14.22 9.74 -10.41
CA ALA A 188 -14.51 8.96 -11.60
C ALA A 188 -14.05 9.69 -12.88
N TYR A 189 -13.88 8.93 -13.95
CA TYR A 189 -13.66 9.43 -15.31
C TYR A 189 -14.88 10.22 -15.81
N ASP A 190 -14.61 11.35 -16.48
CA ASP A 190 -15.63 12.19 -17.12
C ASP A 190 -15.18 12.55 -18.55
N ALA A 191 -15.86 11.98 -19.54
CA ALA A 191 -15.52 12.18 -20.96
C ALA A 191 -15.64 13.64 -21.43
N GLU A 192 -16.36 14.48 -20.72
CA GLU A 192 -16.52 15.90 -21.06
C GLU A 192 -15.44 16.77 -20.37
N ASN A 193 -14.67 16.20 -19.46
CA ASN A 193 -13.60 16.91 -18.80
C ASN A 193 -12.31 16.88 -19.62
N PRO A 194 -11.77 18.05 -20.03
CA PRO A 194 -10.53 18.09 -20.82
C PRO A 194 -9.32 17.50 -20.10
N ASP A 195 -9.31 17.48 -18.77
CA ASP A 195 -8.24 16.87 -17.97
C ASP A 195 -8.24 15.33 -18.09
N ASP A 196 -9.28 14.74 -18.67
CA ASP A 196 -9.42 13.30 -18.84
C ASP A 196 -9.06 12.81 -20.25
N ALA A 197 -8.50 13.68 -21.08
CA ALA A 197 -8.24 13.40 -22.50
C ALA A 197 -7.37 12.13 -22.72
N GLU A 198 -6.39 11.88 -21.87
CA GLU A 198 -5.47 10.75 -21.97
C GLU A 198 -5.92 9.51 -21.14
N ILE A 199 -6.99 9.62 -20.35
CA ILE A 199 -7.49 8.49 -19.56
C ILE A 199 -7.87 7.28 -20.43
N PRO A 200 -8.53 7.43 -21.60
CA PRO A 200 -8.81 6.29 -22.49
C PRO A 200 -7.55 5.56 -22.96
N PHE A 201 -6.47 6.29 -23.25
CA PHE A 201 -5.18 5.70 -23.62
C PHE A 201 -4.60 4.93 -22.42
N MET A 202 -4.50 5.54 -21.24
CA MET A 202 -4.00 4.87 -20.03
C MET A 202 -4.84 3.65 -19.66
N LYS A 203 -6.15 3.70 -19.81
CA LYS A 203 -7.04 2.55 -19.61
C LYS A 203 -6.69 1.39 -20.55
N GLN A 204 -6.46 1.68 -21.84
CA GLN A 204 -6.08 0.66 -22.82
C GLN A 204 -4.73 0.06 -22.49
N THR A 205 -3.73 0.89 -22.21
CA THR A 205 -2.38 0.46 -21.85
C THR A 205 -2.41 -0.37 -20.55
N ALA A 206 -3.11 0.07 -19.50
CA ALA A 206 -3.27 -0.69 -18.28
C ALA A 206 -3.89 -2.08 -18.51
N SER A 207 -4.86 -2.18 -19.41
CA SER A 207 -5.45 -3.47 -19.79
C SER A 207 -4.45 -4.39 -20.50
N GLN A 208 -3.61 -3.85 -21.37
CA GLN A 208 -2.54 -4.61 -22.04
C GLN A 208 -1.46 -5.05 -21.05
N MET A 209 -1.06 -4.17 -20.12
CA MET A 209 -0.13 -4.50 -19.04
C MET A 209 -0.65 -5.63 -18.15
N ALA A 210 -1.93 -5.56 -17.76
CA ALA A 210 -2.58 -6.60 -16.98
C ALA A 210 -2.63 -7.94 -17.72
N GLN A 211 -2.93 -7.91 -19.01
CA GLN A 211 -2.93 -9.10 -19.86
C GLN A 211 -1.53 -9.72 -19.96
N ALA A 212 -0.50 -8.91 -20.20
CA ALA A 212 0.89 -9.39 -20.27
C ALA A 212 1.34 -10.03 -18.96
N PHE A 213 0.96 -9.43 -17.82
CA PHE A 213 1.21 -10.00 -16.50
C PHE A 213 0.50 -11.35 -16.32
N GLN A 214 -0.79 -11.43 -16.69
CA GLN A 214 -1.58 -12.65 -16.62
C GLN A 214 -1.02 -13.74 -17.52
N ASP A 215 -0.66 -13.42 -18.76
CA ASP A 215 -0.13 -14.38 -19.74
C ASP A 215 1.17 -15.02 -19.23
N TYR A 216 2.01 -14.25 -18.55
CA TYR A 216 3.25 -14.77 -17.99
C TYR A 216 3.01 -15.59 -16.73
N THR A 217 2.20 -15.07 -15.79
CA THR A 217 2.07 -15.68 -14.46
C THR A 217 1.03 -16.78 -14.38
N GLY A 218 0.07 -16.81 -15.32
CA GLY A 218 -1.11 -17.68 -15.26
C GLY A 218 -2.10 -17.28 -14.14
N ARG A 219 -1.92 -16.10 -13.51
CA ARG A 219 -2.79 -15.57 -12.47
C ARG A 219 -3.74 -14.52 -13.06
N GLY A 220 -4.97 -14.49 -12.58
CA GLY A 220 -5.90 -13.42 -12.92
C GLY A 220 -5.33 -12.06 -12.52
N PHE A 221 -5.32 -11.12 -13.45
CA PHE A 221 -4.84 -9.78 -13.25
C PHE A 221 -5.78 -8.79 -13.96
N TYR A 222 -6.09 -7.68 -13.33
CA TYR A 222 -7.11 -6.74 -13.80
C TYR A 222 -6.53 -5.38 -14.11
N SER A 223 -7.33 -4.55 -14.77
CA SER A 223 -7.07 -3.12 -14.88
C SER A 223 -8.33 -2.34 -14.53
N MET A 224 -8.17 -1.25 -13.79
CA MET A 224 -9.26 -0.35 -13.41
C MET A 224 -8.71 1.04 -13.08
N SER A 225 -9.57 2.07 -13.06
CA SER A 225 -9.16 3.32 -12.42
C SER A 225 -8.98 3.08 -10.92
N SER A 226 -8.03 3.79 -10.30
CA SER A 226 -7.77 3.61 -8.86
C SER A 226 -8.99 3.94 -8.01
N ASN A 227 -9.83 4.88 -8.45
CA ASN A 227 -11.11 5.20 -7.81
C ASN A 227 -12.10 4.03 -7.76
N GLU A 228 -12.02 3.09 -8.72
CA GLU A 228 -12.90 1.91 -8.75
C GLU A 228 -12.55 0.88 -7.69
N ASP A 229 -11.30 0.82 -7.24
CA ASP A 229 -10.90 0.00 -6.09
C ASP A 229 -11.42 0.65 -4.80
N TYR A 230 -10.96 1.83 -4.49
CA TYR A 230 -11.49 2.73 -3.46
C TYR A 230 -11.00 4.16 -3.70
N PRO A 231 -11.83 5.17 -3.43
CA PRO A 231 -11.44 6.56 -3.69
C PRO A 231 -10.45 7.07 -2.65
N THR A 232 -9.38 7.69 -3.15
CA THR A 232 -8.33 8.30 -2.33
C THR A 232 -7.91 9.64 -2.91
N ALA A 233 -7.00 10.35 -2.23
CA ALA A 233 -6.44 11.60 -2.72
C ALA A 233 -4.94 11.69 -2.45
N ALA A 234 -4.27 12.59 -3.15
CA ALA A 234 -2.84 12.87 -2.99
C ALA A 234 -1.93 11.66 -3.26
N GLU A 235 -2.29 10.85 -4.23
CA GLU A 235 -1.48 9.74 -4.71
C GLU A 235 -0.51 10.14 -5.81
N LEU A 236 0.56 9.36 -5.97
CA LEU A 236 1.61 9.59 -6.98
C LEU A 236 1.04 9.65 -8.39
N ILE A 237 0.15 8.71 -8.77
CA ILE A 237 -0.35 8.65 -10.15
C ILE A 237 -1.23 9.85 -10.49
N ASP A 238 -2.04 10.33 -9.56
CA ASP A 238 -2.82 11.55 -9.72
C ASP A 238 -1.94 12.79 -9.79
N TYR A 239 -0.89 12.85 -8.96
CA TYR A 239 0.08 13.95 -8.99
C TYR A 239 0.82 14.01 -10.33
N ALA A 240 1.32 12.87 -10.80
CA ALA A 240 2.09 12.80 -12.03
C ALA A 240 1.25 13.17 -13.25
N TYR A 241 0.07 12.59 -13.37
CA TYR A 241 -0.84 12.89 -14.47
C TYR A 241 -1.43 14.31 -14.34
N GLY A 242 -1.98 14.66 -13.20
CA GLY A 242 -2.67 15.94 -13.01
C GLY A 242 -1.77 17.17 -13.04
N ARG A 243 -0.47 17.05 -12.71
CA ARG A 243 0.48 18.17 -12.76
C ARG A 243 1.27 18.23 -14.05
N TYR A 244 1.60 17.09 -14.64
CA TYR A 244 2.57 17.01 -15.72
C TYR A 244 2.07 16.25 -16.94
N ASN A 245 0.85 15.73 -16.89
CA ASN A 245 0.27 14.88 -17.92
C ASN A 245 1.14 13.65 -18.25
N ILE A 246 1.86 13.14 -17.23
CA ILE A 246 2.64 11.90 -17.30
C ILE A 246 1.66 10.73 -17.29
N HIS A 247 1.78 9.79 -18.23
CA HIS A 247 1.02 8.54 -18.17
C HIS A 247 1.45 7.74 -16.96
N ALA A 248 0.58 7.57 -16.00
CA ALA A 248 0.92 7.06 -14.69
C ALA A 248 0.13 5.81 -14.32
N TYR A 249 0.83 4.80 -13.84
CA TYR A 249 0.25 3.51 -13.49
C TYR A 249 0.73 3.04 -12.12
N THR A 250 -0.13 2.34 -11.39
CA THR A 250 0.27 1.52 -10.25
C THR A 250 0.07 0.06 -10.61
N ILE A 251 1.12 -0.77 -10.45
CA ILE A 251 0.98 -2.21 -10.52
C ILE A 251 0.91 -2.74 -9.09
N GLU A 252 -0.24 -3.27 -8.72
CA GLU A 252 -0.47 -4.01 -7.48
C GLU A 252 -0.02 -5.45 -7.69
N VAL A 253 1.23 -5.74 -7.41
CA VAL A 253 1.97 -6.92 -7.92
C VAL A 253 1.44 -8.23 -7.38
N TYR A 254 0.90 -8.25 -6.15
CA TYR A 254 0.58 -9.47 -5.45
C TYR A 254 -0.59 -9.32 -4.48
N SER A 255 -1.42 -10.35 -4.45
CA SER A 255 -2.33 -10.67 -3.36
C SER A 255 -2.23 -12.16 -3.08
N PRO A 256 -2.33 -12.62 -1.83
CA PRO A 256 -2.30 -14.05 -1.50
C PRO A 256 -3.51 -14.83 -2.07
N GLY A 257 -4.59 -14.15 -2.42
CA GLY A 257 -5.76 -14.73 -3.08
C GLY A 257 -5.48 -15.09 -4.54
N LYS A 258 -6.10 -16.17 -5.02
CA LYS A 258 -6.16 -16.46 -6.45
C LYS A 258 -7.47 -15.88 -6.98
N SER A 259 -7.38 -15.00 -7.96
CA SER A 259 -8.57 -14.65 -8.73
C SER A 259 -9.00 -15.84 -9.55
N GLU A 260 -10.13 -16.42 -9.20
CA GLU A 260 -10.84 -17.35 -10.05
C GLU A 260 -12.04 -16.62 -10.67
N ASN A 261 -12.18 -16.72 -11.98
CA ASN A 261 -13.35 -16.24 -12.72
C ASN A 261 -13.59 -14.72 -12.81
N GLY A 262 -12.57 -13.90 -12.69
CA GLY A 262 -12.72 -12.46 -12.90
C GLY A 262 -13.36 -11.71 -11.72
N ASP A 263 -13.46 -12.32 -10.57
CA ASP A 263 -13.92 -11.65 -9.35
C ASP A 263 -12.75 -11.02 -8.60
N ILE A 264 -12.64 -9.71 -8.69
CA ILE A 264 -11.60 -8.94 -8.02
C ILE A 264 -11.69 -9.01 -6.48
N SER A 265 -12.89 -9.28 -5.95
CA SER A 265 -13.07 -9.42 -4.50
C SER A 265 -12.29 -10.63 -3.95
N SER A 266 -12.08 -11.65 -4.77
CA SER A 266 -11.27 -12.82 -4.42
C SER A 266 -9.76 -12.56 -4.41
N CYS A 267 -9.31 -11.45 -5.01
CA CYS A 267 -7.93 -11.01 -5.03
C CYS A 267 -7.56 -10.15 -3.82
N LYS A 268 -8.53 -9.75 -3.02
CA LYS A 268 -8.28 -8.95 -1.82
C LYS A 268 -7.73 -9.85 -0.71
N TRP A 269 -6.65 -9.40 -0.10
CA TRP A 269 -5.92 -10.11 0.95
C TRP A 269 -6.80 -10.56 2.14
N GLU A 270 -7.94 -9.91 2.37
CA GLU A 270 -8.87 -10.19 3.46
C GLU A 270 -9.45 -11.61 3.43
N ASN A 271 -9.42 -12.28 2.28
CA ASN A 271 -10.14 -13.55 2.10
C ASN A 271 -9.25 -14.79 2.18
N THR A 272 -7.93 -14.65 2.22
CA THR A 272 -7.04 -15.83 2.11
C THR A 272 -5.74 -15.63 2.87
N MET A 273 -5.79 -15.87 4.15
CA MET A 273 -4.61 -15.91 5.00
C MET A 273 -4.32 -17.35 5.43
N PRO A 274 -3.62 -18.17 4.64
CA PRO A 274 -3.42 -19.58 4.97
C PRO A 274 -2.56 -19.80 6.21
N GLU A 275 -1.89 -18.77 6.73
CA GLU A 275 -0.97 -18.86 7.87
C GLU A 275 -1.37 -17.98 9.06
N ALA A 276 -2.54 -17.34 9.02
CA ALA A 276 -3.04 -16.60 10.17
C ALA A 276 -3.25 -17.51 11.37
N LYS A 277 -2.72 -17.10 12.48
CA LYS A 277 -2.84 -17.85 13.74
C LYS A 277 -3.68 -17.06 14.72
N TRP A 278 -4.47 -17.79 15.48
CA TRP A 278 -5.21 -17.27 16.61
C TRP A 278 -4.75 -17.98 17.86
N VAL A 279 -4.29 -17.24 18.84
CA VAL A 279 -3.89 -17.77 20.16
C VAL A 279 -4.70 -17.04 21.21
N PHE A 280 -5.31 -17.80 22.12
CA PHE A 280 -6.06 -17.23 23.23
C PHE A 280 -5.20 -17.19 24.49
N TYR A 281 -5.22 -16.08 25.17
CA TYR A 281 -4.63 -15.87 26.47
C TYR A 281 -5.73 -15.51 27.48
N SER A 282 -5.91 -16.39 28.49
CA SER A 282 -6.78 -16.13 29.61
C SER A 282 -6.22 -15.00 30.50
N ARG A 283 -7.04 -14.45 31.39
CA ARG A 283 -6.60 -13.38 32.30
C ARG A 283 -5.37 -13.78 33.13
N ASP A 284 -5.28 -15.07 33.54
CA ASP A 284 -4.11 -15.56 34.30
C ASP A 284 -2.88 -15.63 33.40
N GLU A 285 -3.02 -16.08 32.14
CA GLU A 285 -1.91 -16.11 31.17
C GLU A 285 -1.50 -14.68 30.74
N ILE A 286 -2.43 -13.75 30.61
CA ILE A 286 -2.12 -12.34 30.39
C ILE A 286 -1.19 -11.81 31.51
N ARG A 287 -1.48 -12.15 32.76
CA ARG A 287 -0.66 -11.74 33.88
C ARG A 287 0.65 -12.50 33.96
N ASP A 288 0.59 -13.83 33.94
CA ASP A 288 1.71 -14.69 34.30
C ASP A 288 2.67 -14.93 33.10
N THR A 289 2.17 -14.86 31.88
CA THR A 289 2.95 -15.15 30.67
C THR A 289 3.31 -13.87 29.91
N LEU A 290 2.33 -12.97 29.71
CA LEU A 290 2.56 -11.75 28.92
C LEU A 290 3.04 -10.58 29.80
N GLY A 291 2.94 -10.69 31.15
CA GLY A 291 3.39 -9.65 32.08
C GLY A 291 2.51 -8.41 32.13
N LEU A 292 1.28 -8.50 31.63
CA LEU A 292 0.30 -7.41 31.60
C LEU A 292 -0.67 -7.55 32.82
N ASP A 293 -1.20 -6.42 33.29
CA ASP A 293 -2.28 -6.44 34.27
C ASP A 293 -3.65 -6.47 33.61
N PRO A 294 -4.37 -7.62 33.58
CA PRO A 294 -5.66 -7.72 32.91
C PRO A 294 -6.77 -6.88 33.55
N ASP A 295 -6.53 -6.27 34.71
CA ASP A 295 -7.46 -5.36 35.39
C ASP A 295 -7.16 -3.88 35.06
N ALA A 296 -5.97 -3.58 34.54
CA ALA A 296 -5.54 -2.23 34.18
C ALA A 296 -5.68 -1.92 32.70
N ILE A 297 -5.50 -2.92 31.83
CA ILE A 297 -5.54 -2.72 30.37
C ILE A 297 -6.96 -2.51 29.87
N THR A 298 -7.09 -1.64 28.84
CA THR A 298 -8.36 -1.30 28.18
C THR A 298 -8.15 -1.19 26.67
N ASP A 299 -9.24 -1.21 25.91
CA ASP A 299 -9.21 -0.77 24.54
C ASP A 299 -9.18 0.78 24.46
N LYS A 300 -9.05 1.33 23.24
CA LYS A 300 -9.00 2.78 22.97
C LYS A 300 -10.25 3.55 23.47
N ASP A 301 -11.34 2.87 23.72
CA ASP A 301 -12.60 3.45 24.20
C ASP A 301 -12.73 3.31 25.74
N GLY A 302 -11.67 2.82 26.41
CA GLY A 302 -11.61 2.64 27.86
C GLY A 302 -12.35 1.40 28.37
N VAL A 303 -12.63 0.41 27.50
CA VAL A 303 -13.34 -0.81 27.88
C VAL A 303 -12.31 -1.91 28.20
N GLY A 304 -12.27 -2.31 29.45
CA GLY A 304 -11.41 -3.41 29.93
C GLY A 304 -11.97 -4.79 29.68
N LEU A 305 -11.25 -5.82 30.14
CA LEU A 305 -11.64 -7.23 30.05
C LEU A 305 -12.67 -7.59 31.14
N ALA A 306 -13.78 -8.22 30.75
CA ALA A 306 -14.70 -8.82 31.73
C ALA A 306 -14.04 -10.03 32.42
N ALA A 307 -14.62 -10.49 33.55
CA ALA A 307 -14.04 -11.55 34.39
C ALA A 307 -13.87 -12.89 33.65
N ASP A 308 -14.67 -13.15 32.62
CA ASP A 308 -14.65 -14.36 31.80
C ASP A 308 -14.06 -14.14 30.39
N GLU A 309 -13.51 -12.97 30.14
CA GLU A 309 -12.81 -12.62 28.88
C GLU A 309 -11.30 -12.74 29.02
N GLY A 310 -10.65 -12.85 27.87
CA GLY A 310 -9.21 -12.78 27.67
C GLY A 310 -8.89 -12.11 26.35
N LEU A 311 -7.68 -12.32 25.87
CA LEU A 311 -7.22 -11.77 24.60
C LEU A 311 -6.98 -12.88 23.58
N TRP A 312 -7.54 -12.69 22.39
CA TRP A 312 -7.20 -13.42 21.20
C TRP A 312 -6.13 -12.65 20.45
N PHE A 313 -4.95 -13.24 20.36
CA PHE A 313 -3.85 -12.73 19.51
C PHE A 313 -4.07 -13.23 18.09
N TYR A 314 -4.24 -12.32 17.20
CA TYR A 314 -4.32 -12.57 15.77
C TYR A 314 -2.99 -12.22 15.13
N THR A 315 -2.19 -13.22 14.88
CA THR A 315 -0.94 -13.06 14.16
C THR A 315 -1.18 -13.30 12.70
N SER A 316 -0.97 -12.25 11.95
CA SER A 316 -0.99 -12.29 10.52
C SER A 316 0.45 -12.29 10.02
N PRO A 317 0.84 -13.18 9.08
CA PRO A 317 2.20 -13.14 8.56
C PRO A 317 2.53 -11.72 8.12
N THR A 318 3.64 -11.20 8.60
CA THR A 318 4.22 -9.97 8.05
C THR A 318 4.44 -10.16 6.56
N ASN A 319 4.29 -9.12 5.77
CA ASN A 319 4.37 -9.22 4.31
C ASN A 319 3.27 -10.10 3.68
N GLN A 320 2.07 -10.07 4.23
CA GLN A 320 0.90 -10.74 3.64
C GLN A 320 0.68 -10.39 2.19
N MET A 321 1.18 -9.23 1.79
CA MET A 321 1.09 -8.70 0.44
C MET A 321 2.31 -9.04 -0.41
N VAL A 322 3.17 -9.94 0.06
CA VAL A 322 4.33 -10.43 -0.70
C VAL A 322 4.44 -11.94 -0.50
N SER A 323 4.53 -12.69 -1.60
CA SER A 323 4.78 -14.13 -1.52
C SER A 323 6.13 -14.41 -0.84
N ARG A 324 6.15 -15.39 0.06
CA ARG A 324 7.39 -15.89 0.69
C ARG A 324 8.06 -17.01 -0.11
N ALA A 325 7.35 -17.60 -1.06
CA ALA A 325 7.90 -18.65 -1.92
C ALA A 325 8.83 -18.03 -2.98
N PRO A 326 10.13 -18.34 -2.99
CA PRO A 326 11.07 -17.74 -3.94
C PRO A 326 10.70 -17.96 -5.40
N GLU A 327 10.13 -19.13 -5.73
CA GLU A 327 9.64 -19.47 -7.07
C GLU A 327 8.44 -18.62 -7.48
N GLU A 328 7.56 -18.30 -6.55
CA GLU A 328 6.42 -17.43 -6.79
C GLU A 328 6.87 -15.98 -6.96
N GLN A 329 7.82 -15.52 -6.15
CA GLN A 329 8.42 -14.19 -6.30
C GLN A 329 9.08 -14.02 -7.67
N ASP A 330 9.83 -15.02 -8.16
CA ASP A 330 10.45 -14.97 -9.48
C ASP A 330 9.39 -14.83 -10.59
N VAL A 331 8.29 -15.57 -10.50
CA VAL A 331 7.18 -15.47 -11.45
C VAL A 331 6.55 -14.07 -11.42
N MET A 332 6.28 -13.51 -10.24
CA MET A 332 5.70 -12.18 -10.10
C MET A 332 6.62 -11.10 -10.68
N VAL A 333 7.90 -11.17 -10.37
CA VAL A 333 8.91 -10.20 -10.83
C VAL A 333 9.03 -10.21 -12.36
N ARG A 334 8.94 -11.36 -12.99
CA ARG A 334 8.96 -11.49 -14.47
C ARG A 334 7.65 -11.01 -15.10
N GLY A 335 6.50 -11.32 -14.50
CA GLY A 335 5.22 -10.78 -14.95
C GLY A 335 5.19 -9.26 -14.88
N CYS A 336 5.72 -8.68 -13.80
CA CYS A 336 5.88 -7.24 -13.65
C CYS A 336 6.80 -6.64 -14.72
N ARG A 337 7.92 -7.32 -15.08
CA ARG A 337 8.76 -6.92 -16.20
C ARG A 337 7.96 -6.84 -17.50
N ASP A 338 7.20 -7.87 -17.83
CA ASP A 338 6.46 -7.94 -19.08
C ASP A 338 5.37 -6.87 -19.15
N ALA A 339 4.71 -6.58 -18.03
CA ALA A 339 3.78 -5.46 -17.92
C ALA A 339 4.48 -4.10 -18.17
N ILE A 340 5.65 -3.87 -17.59
CA ILE A 340 6.42 -2.64 -17.80
C ILE A 340 6.90 -2.52 -19.25
N LEU A 341 7.35 -3.61 -19.87
CA LEU A 341 7.74 -3.61 -21.28
C LEU A 341 6.54 -3.29 -22.18
N THR A 342 5.37 -3.83 -21.89
CA THR A 342 4.12 -3.52 -22.59
C THR A 342 3.77 -2.03 -22.52
N MET A 343 3.96 -1.40 -21.36
CA MET A 343 3.79 0.06 -21.23
C MET A 343 4.78 0.80 -22.13
N LEU A 344 6.07 0.48 -22.10
CA LEU A 344 7.09 1.14 -22.93
C LEU A 344 6.78 1.00 -24.43
N GLU A 345 6.28 -0.16 -24.86
CA GLU A 345 5.88 -0.39 -26.26
C GLU A 345 4.62 0.37 -26.68
N SER A 346 3.76 0.69 -25.70
CA SER A 346 2.51 1.41 -25.94
C SER A 346 2.74 2.93 -26.03
N GLU A 347 3.78 3.44 -25.36
CA GLU A 347 4.07 4.86 -25.39
C GLU A 347 4.52 5.31 -26.79
N PRO A 348 4.06 6.48 -27.26
CA PRO A 348 4.47 6.99 -28.57
C PRO A 348 5.97 7.22 -28.62
N SER A 349 6.71 6.35 -29.29
CA SER A 349 8.17 6.46 -29.40
C SER A 349 8.55 7.77 -30.10
N GLY A 350 9.11 8.71 -29.35
CA GLY A 350 9.80 9.89 -29.90
C GLY A 350 8.93 10.98 -30.53
N ALA A 351 7.63 10.92 -30.43
CA ALA A 351 6.79 12.09 -30.66
C ALA A 351 6.87 12.94 -29.39
N GLY A 352 7.82 13.88 -29.38
CA GLY A 352 8.05 14.77 -28.25
C GLY A 352 6.73 15.30 -27.70
N TYR A 353 6.22 14.64 -26.70
CA TYR A 353 5.21 15.20 -25.83
C TYR A 353 5.92 16.35 -25.12
N GLN A 354 5.72 17.56 -25.65
CA GLN A 354 6.20 18.74 -24.97
C GLN A 354 5.35 18.87 -23.72
N ASN A 355 5.94 18.52 -22.58
CA ASN A 355 5.39 18.88 -21.28
C ASN A 355 4.88 20.32 -21.39
N PRO A 356 3.56 20.60 -21.19
CA PRO A 356 2.94 21.88 -21.55
C PRO A 356 3.43 23.06 -20.72
N GLY A 357 4.63 22.96 -20.24
CA GLY A 357 5.38 24.07 -19.70
C GLY A 357 5.27 24.18 -18.21
N PHE A 358 6.42 24.23 -17.65
CA PHE A 358 6.68 24.80 -16.34
C PHE A 358 5.79 26.03 -16.14
N TYR A 359 4.84 25.95 -15.24
CA TYR A 359 4.18 27.12 -14.74
C TYR A 359 5.26 28.02 -14.15
N LYS A 360 5.46 29.16 -14.80
CA LYS A 360 6.35 30.22 -14.33
C LYS A 360 5.80 30.85 -13.06
#